data_f69cb2a2a7e86ab36fffbe0f0356ff08
#
_entry.id   f69cb2a2a7e86ab36fffbe0f0356ff08
#
_cell.length_a   1.000
_cell.length_b   1.000
_cell.length_c   1.000
_cell.angle_alpha   90.00
_cell.angle_beta   90.00
_cell.angle_gamma   90.00
#
_symmetry.space_group_name_H-M   'P 1'
#
loop_
_entity.id
_entity.type
_entity.pdbx_description
1 polymer ?
#
loop_
_entity_poly.entity_id
_entity_poly.type
_entity_poly.pdbx_seq_one_letter_code
_entity_poly.pdbx_strand_id
1 'polypeptide(L)'
;MKDNLIAPSILSADFARLGQEVDNVLAAGADIVHFDVMDHHYVPNLTIGPLVCQALRKHGVTAPIDVHLMIRPVDRIIPDFAAAGASYITFHPEGSEHVDRTLQLIHDEGCKAGLVFNPATPLTHLQYVMDKVDMVLLMSVNPGFGGQSFLPSALDKLRQARQLIDESGRDIRLEIDGGVKVDNIGAIHAAGADTFVAGSAIFGAAQAQDPNDYDSVISALREELAGSAH
;
A
#
# COMPACT_ATOMS: atom_id res chain seq x y z
N MET A 1 -9.17 -18.43 0.41
CA MET A 1 -9.10 -16.93 0.32
C MET A 1 -7.88 -16.49 1.10
N LYS A 2 -7.18 -15.46 0.64
CA LYS A 2 -6.10 -14.83 1.42
C LYS A 2 -6.68 -14.07 2.60
N ASP A 3 -5.89 -13.94 3.68
CA ASP A 3 -6.27 -13.05 4.78
C ASP A 3 -6.29 -11.59 4.31
N ASN A 4 -7.30 -10.85 4.73
CA ASN A 4 -7.42 -9.44 4.45
C ASN A 4 -6.43 -8.64 5.31
N LEU A 5 -5.59 -7.79 4.69
CA LEU A 5 -4.62 -6.96 5.37
C LEU A 5 -5.06 -5.49 5.40
N ILE A 6 -5.01 -4.87 6.57
CA ILE A 6 -5.17 -3.43 6.74
C ILE A 6 -3.78 -2.80 6.80
N ALA A 7 -3.53 -1.84 5.91
CA ALA A 7 -2.26 -1.14 5.71
C ALA A 7 -2.41 0.36 6.01
N PRO A 8 -2.23 0.83 7.26
CA PRO A 8 -2.24 2.25 7.56
C PRO A 8 -1.15 2.99 6.80
N SER A 9 -1.54 4.00 5.96
CA SER A 9 -0.57 4.89 5.32
C SER A 9 -0.09 5.95 6.30
N ILE A 10 1.18 5.88 6.67
CA ILE A 10 1.82 6.82 7.60
C ILE A 10 1.94 8.24 7.05
N LEU A 11 1.63 8.45 5.77
CA LEU A 11 1.52 9.80 5.20
C LEU A 11 0.57 10.70 5.99
N SER A 12 -0.44 10.11 6.65
CA SER A 12 -1.44 10.81 7.45
C SER A 12 -1.15 10.83 8.96
N ALA A 13 -0.06 10.20 9.41
CA ALA A 13 0.33 10.12 10.82
C ALA A 13 0.96 11.42 11.34
N ASP A 14 1.05 11.58 12.66
CA ASP A 14 1.85 12.63 13.29
C ASP A 14 3.34 12.27 13.21
N PHE A 15 4.06 12.92 12.30
CA PHE A 15 5.50 12.69 12.09
C PHE A 15 6.36 13.03 13.31
N ALA A 16 5.88 13.90 14.21
CA ALA A 16 6.60 14.20 15.45
C ALA A 16 6.62 13.03 16.42
N ARG A 17 5.72 12.05 16.25
CA ARG A 17 5.58 10.84 17.08
C ARG A 17 5.44 9.57 16.25
N LEU A 18 6.01 9.55 15.05
CA LEU A 18 5.75 8.51 14.05
C LEU A 18 5.92 7.07 14.57
N GLY A 19 6.95 6.80 15.36
CA GLY A 19 7.16 5.47 15.97
C GLY A 19 5.97 5.05 16.84
N GLN A 20 5.48 5.95 17.71
CA GLN A 20 4.32 5.69 18.55
C GLN A 20 3.03 5.53 17.73
N GLU A 21 2.83 6.35 16.69
CA GLU A 21 1.69 6.24 15.79
C GLU A 21 1.63 4.83 15.14
N VAL A 22 2.79 4.33 14.68
CA VAL A 22 2.91 3.00 14.09
C VAL A 22 2.66 1.91 15.14
N ASP A 23 3.23 2.02 16.34
CA ASP A 23 2.97 1.06 17.42
C ASP A 23 1.48 0.99 17.74
N ASN A 24 0.80 2.14 17.82
CA ASN A 24 -0.62 2.23 18.16
C ASN A 24 -1.51 1.57 17.08
N VAL A 25 -1.30 1.85 15.80
CA VAL A 25 -2.12 1.22 14.75
C VAL A 25 -1.88 -0.29 14.64
N LEU A 26 -0.65 -0.75 14.86
CA LEU A 26 -0.33 -2.19 14.89
C LEU A 26 -0.96 -2.88 16.12
N ALA A 27 -0.88 -2.26 17.28
CA ALA A 27 -1.52 -2.78 18.51
C ALA A 27 -3.06 -2.80 18.38
N ALA A 28 -3.65 -1.85 17.66
CA ALA A 28 -5.08 -1.81 17.35
C ALA A 28 -5.50 -2.87 16.33
N GLY A 29 -4.57 -3.59 15.68
CA GLY A 29 -4.87 -4.72 14.80
C GLY A 29 -4.61 -4.49 13.32
N ALA A 30 -3.81 -3.48 12.94
CA ALA A 30 -3.28 -3.36 11.58
C ALA A 30 -2.19 -4.40 11.32
N ASP A 31 -1.95 -4.74 10.04
CA ASP A 31 -1.09 -5.87 9.65
C ASP A 31 0.24 -5.44 9.04
N ILE A 32 0.24 -4.32 8.32
CA ILE A 32 1.35 -3.86 7.49
C ILE A 32 1.41 -2.34 7.55
N VAL A 33 2.60 -1.76 7.42
CA VAL A 33 2.79 -0.31 7.38
C VAL A 33 2.94 0.13 5.94
N HIS A 34 2.04 0.97 5.44
CA HIS A 34 2.16 1.55 4.10
C HIS A 34 2.96 2.86 4.13
N PHE A 35 3.98 2.94 3.26
CA PHE A 35 5.04 3.94 3.31
C PHE A 35 5.13 4.68 1.96
N ASP A 36 4.47 5.84 1.86
CA ASP A 36 4.36 6.64 0.64
C ASP A 36 5.58 7.52 0.38
N VAL A 37 6.34 7.22 -0.68
CA VAL A 37 7.56 7.95 -1.07
C VAL A 37 7.30 8.80 -2.30
N MET A 38 7.51 10.11 -2.18
CA MET A 38 7.26 11.10 -3.23
C MET A 38 8.49 12.00 -3.41
N ASP A 39 8.84 12.33 -4.66
CA ASP A 39 10.07 13.05 -5.04
C ASP A 39 9.85 14.47 -5.57
N HIS A 40 8.62 14.98 -5.54
CA HIS A 40 8.25 16.27 -6.15
C HIS A 40 8.57 16.35 -7.66
N HIS A 41 8.69 15.19 -8.32
CA HIS A 41 8.92 15.07 -9.75
C HIS A 41 7.87 14.18 -10.41
N TYR A 42 7.71 12.94 -9.96
CA TYR A 42 6.65 12.05 -10.45
C TYR A 42 5.26 12.51 -9.98
N VAL A 43 5.16 12.99 -8.75
CA VAL A 43 3.96 13.61 -8.16
C VAL A 43 4.28 14.99 -7.59
N PRO A 44 3.32 15.94 -7.48
CA PRO A 44 3.57 17.30 -7.02
C PRO A 44 3.65 17.40 -5.48
N ASN A 45 4.35 16.47 -4.84
CA ASN A 45 4.57 16.45 -3.40
C ASN A 45 5.94 15.80 -3.09
N LEU A 46 6.51 16.13 -1.93
CA LEU A 46 7.74 15.57 -1.39
C LEU A 46 7.45 15.00 -0.01
N THR A 47 7.84 13.74 0.26
CA THR A 47 7.52 13.12 1.55
C THR A 47 8.77 12.63 2.28
N ILE A 48 9.03 11.35 2.30
CA ILE A 48 9.99 10.67 3.17
C ILE A 48 10.88 9.72 2.35
N GLY A 49 11.97 9.30 2.96
CA GLY A 49 12.94 8.43 2.30
C GLY A 49 13.44 7.30 3.22
N PRO A 50 14.49 6.57 2.80
CA PRO A 50 15.01 5.39 3.50
C PRO A 50 15.38 5.64 4.97
N LEU A 51 15.79 6.86 5.32
CA LEU A 51 16.10 7.22 6.71
C LEU A 51 14.91 7.03 7.66
N VAL A 52 13.70 7.33 7.22
CA VAL A 52 12.49 7.17 8.03
C VAL A 52 12.14 5.68 8.16
N CYS A 53 12.24 4.89 7.09
CA CYS A 53 12.07 3.44 7.13
C CYS A 53 13.06 2.80 8.12
N GLN A 54 14.34 3.17 8.05
CA GLN A 54 15.37 2.70 8.98
C GLN A 54 15.05 3.13 10.43
N ALA A 55 14.53 4.36 10.64
CA ALA A 55 14.16 4.84 11.97
C ALA A 55 13.02 4.01 12.58
N LEU A 56 12.00 3.65 11.80
CA LEU A 56 10.93 2.75 12.25
C LEU A 56 11.46 1.37 12.64
N ARG A 57 12.38 0.79 11.86
CA ARG A 57 13.02 -0.48 12.21
C ARG A 57 13.86 -0.39 13.49
N LYS A 58 14.61 0.71 13.66
CA LYS A 58 15.37 0.97 14.90
C LYS A 58 14.47 1.23 16.11
N HIS A 59 13.28 1.78 15.90
CA HIS A 59 12.27 1.96 16.93
C HIS A 59 11.72 0.61 17.45
N GLY A 60 11.78 -0.44 16.64
CA GLY A 60 11.32 -1.79 16.99
C GLY A 60 10.16 -2.31 16.14
N VAL A 61 9.75 -1.61 15.10
CA VAL A 61 8.68 -2.07 14.20
C VAL A 61 9.13 -3.35 13.50
N THR A 62 8.43 -4.46 13.75
CA THR A 62 8.68 -5.78 13.12
C THR A 62 7.68 -6.11 12.02
N ALA A 63 6.52 -5.48 12.01
CA ALA A 63 5.50 -5.66 10.97
C ALA A 63 6.08 -5.40 9.56
N PRO A 64 5.56 -6.02 8.50
CA PRO A 64 5.97 -5.70 7.14
C PRO A 64 5.84 -4.20 6.87
N ILE A 65 6.82 -3.63 6.14
CA ILE A 65 6.75 -2.27 5.60
C ILE A 65 6.62 -2.40 4.08
N ASP A 66 5.53 -1.88 3.56
CA ASP A 66 5.24 -1.80 2.14
C ASP A 66 5.59 -0.40 1.64
N VAL A 67 6.65 -0.30 0.85
CA VAL A 67 7.18 0.96 0.31
C VAL A 67 6.61 1.21 -1.07
N HIS A 68 5.74 2.20 -1.18
CA HIS A 68 5.15 2.66 -2.43
C HIS A 68 5.96 3.83 -3.02
N LEU A 69 6.65 3.58 -4.13
CA LEU A 69 7.53 4.54 -4.79
C LEU A 69 6.79 5.37 -5.86
N MET A 70 6.39 6.57 -5.52
CA MET A 70 5.88 7.60 -6.43
C MET A 70 7.02 8.54 -6.83
N ILE A 71 8.04 7.98 -7.48
CA ILE A 71 9.28 8.66 -7.85
C ILE A 71 9.74 8.28 -9.26
N ARG A 72 10.62 9.10 -9.84
CA ARG A 72 11.25 8.81 -11.14
C ARG A 72 12.66 9.40 -11.22
N PRO A 73 13.70 8.57 -11.61
CA PRO A 73 13.67 7.12 -11.83
C PRO A 73 13.67 6.34 -10.50
N VAL A 74 13.11 5.12 -10.49
CA VAL A 74 12.99 4.33 -9.24
C VAL A 74 14.22 3.47 -8.93
N ASP A 75 14.93 2.96 -9.93
CA ASP A 75 15.95 1.91 -9.77
C ASP A 75 17.02 2.24 -8.72
N ARG A 76 17.45 3.51 -8.65
CA ARG A 76 18.60 3.91 -7.82
C ARG A 76 18.34 3.85 -6.32
N ILE A 77 17.09 4.00 -5.87
CA ILE A 77 16.73 4.06 -4.45
C ILE A 77 16.29 2.71 -3.89
N ILE A 78 16.02 1.73 -4.76
CA ILE A 78 15.55 0.40 -4.35
C ILE A 78 16.52 -0.27 -3.36
N PRO A 79 17.85 -0.33 -3.61
CA PRO A 79 18.79 -0.92 -2.66
C PRO A 79 18.80 -0.21 -1.29
N ASP A 80 18.61 1.12 -1.27
CA ASP A 80 18.60 1.89 -0.03
C ASP A 80 17.37 1.57 0.83
N PHE A 81 16.18 1.39 0.21
CA PHE A 81 14.97 0.97 0.92
C PHE A 81 15.05 -0.49 1.39
N ALA A 82 15.61 -1.38 0.58
CA ALA A 82 15.83 -2.77 1.00
C ALA A 82 16.76 -2.83 2.22
N ALA A 83 17.90 -2.12 2.17
CA ALA A 83 18.82 -2.01 3.31
C ALA A 83 18.20 -1.34 4.54
N ALA A 84 17.24 -0.43 4.34
CA ALA A 84 16.47 0.21 5.42
C ALA A 84 15.42 -0.71 6.05
N GLY A 85 15.15 -1.89 5.46
CA GLY A 85 14.25 -2.90 5.99
C GLY A 85 12.85 -2.92 5.38
N ALA A 86 12.67 -2.45 4.14
CA ALA A 86 11.44 -2.65 3.39
C ALA A 86 11.13 -4.15 3.22
N SER A 87 9.84 -4.52 3.25
CA SER A 87 9.38 -5.89 3.01
C SER A 87 8.82 -6.05 1.60
N TYR A 88 8.06 -5.04 1.16
CA TYR A 88 7.58 -4.87 -0.20
C TYR A 88 8.13 -3.56 -0.76
N ILE A 89 8.43 -3.54 -2.05
CA ILE A 89 8.70 -2.31 -2.79
C ILE A 89 7.83 -2.33 -4.04
N THR A 90 6.94 -1.35 -4.13
CA THR A 90 6.01 -1.20 -5.25
C THR A 90 6.32 0.08 -6.01
N PHE A 91 6.19 0.07 -7.32
CA PHE A 91 6.49 1.21 -8.17
C PHE A 91 5.56 1.31 -9.37
N HIS A 92 5.39 2.52 -9.86
CA HIS A 92 4.61 2.78 -11.07
C HIS A 92 5.41 2.43 -12.33
N PRO A 93 4.82 1.74 -13.33
CA PRO A 93 5.52 1.45 -14.60
C PRO A 93 6.13 2.69 -15.24
N GLU A 94 5.48 3.86 -15.09
CA GLU A 94 5.96 5.13 -15.61
C GLU A 94 7.23 5.65 -14.91
N GLY A 95 7.56 5.11 -13.73
CA GLY A 95 8.77 5.44 -12.97
C GLY A 95 10.03 4.68 -13.43
N SER A 96 9.85 3.63 -14.25
CA SER A 96 10.94 2.78 -14.76
C SER A 96 10.95 2.75 -16.29
N GLU A 97 12.15 2.73 -16.87
CA GLU A 97 12.32 2.50 -18.32
C GLU A 97 12.31 1.00 -18.68
N HIS A 98 12.60 0.12 -17.70
CA HIS A 98 12.71 -1.32 -17.88
C HIS A 98 12.04 -2.08 -16.73
N VAL A 99 10.72 -2.14 -16.75
CA VAL A 99 9.87 -2.69 -15.67
C VAL A 99 10.31 -4.11 -15.24
N ASP A 100 10.60 -4.99 -16.19
CA ASP A 100 11.06 -6.36 -15.90
C ASP A 100 12.37 -6.36 -15.08
N ARG A 101 13.33 -5.54 -15.47
CA ARG A 101 14.61 -5.39 -14.76
C ARG A 101 14.43 -4.80 -13.36
N THR A 102 13.53 -3.82 -13.21
CA THR A 102 13.26 -3.19 -11.92
C THR A 102 12.61 -4.17 -10.94
N LEU A 103 11.65 -4.99 -11.39
CA LEU A 103 11.09 -6.07 -10.58
C LEU A 103 12.15 -7.07 -10.14
N GLN A 104 13.05 -7.47 -11.06
CA GLN A 104 14.16 -8.36 -10.72
C GLN A 104 15.12 -7.74 -9.71
N LEU A 105 15.45 -6.45 -9.85
CA LEU A 105 16.29 -5.73 -8.89
C LEU A 105 15.70 -5.76 -7.48
N ILE A 106 14.38 -5.56 -7.32
CA ILE A 106 13.72 -5.64 -6.03
C ILE A 106 13.86 -7.03 -5.41
N HIS A 107 13.71 -8.10 -6.20
CA HIS A 107 13.92 -9.48 -5.75
C HIS A 107 15.37 -9.75 -5.37
N ASP A 108 16.33 -9.27 -6.16
CA ASP A 108 17.76 -9.45 -5.90
C ASP A 108 18.18 -8.78 -4.58
N GLU A 109 17.50 -7.69 -4.20
CA GLU A 109 17.67 -7.01 -2.90
C GLU A 109 16.89 -7.70 -1.75
N GLY A 110 16.21 -8.81 -2.01
CA GLY A 110 15.50 -9.62 -1.00
C GLY A 110 14.12 -9.10 -0.58
N CYS A 111 13.55 -8.16 -1.33
CA CYS A 111 12.21 -7.64 -1.12
C CYS A 111 11.20 -8.30 -2.06
N LYS A 112 9.91 -8.24 -1.69
CA LYS A 112 8.80 -8.58 -2.58
C LYS A 112 8.52 -7.42 -3.51
N ALA A 113 8.30 -7.71 -4.80
CA ALA A 113 8.15 -6.72 -5.85
C ALA A 113 6.70 -6.50 -6.25
N GLY A 114 6.31 -5.24 -6.49
CA GLY A 114 4.96 -4.93 -6.95
C GLY A 114 4.89 -3.83 -8.00
N LEU A 115 3.79 -3.85 -8.77
CA LEU A 115 3.45 -2.82 -9.74
C LEU A 115 2.24 -2.03 -9.29
N VAL A 116 2.35 -0.71 -9.43
CA VAL A 116 1.30 0.27 -9.07
C VAL A 116 0.67 0.85 -10.32
N PHE A 117 -0.64 0.89 -10.35
CA PHE A 117 -1.40 1.41 -11.50
C PHE A 117 -2.19 2.64 -11.12
N ASN A 118 -1.87 3.79 -11.72
CA ASN A 118 -2.69 4.99 -11.64
C ASN A 118 -4.10 4.73 -12.15
N PRO A 119 -5.11 5.56 -11.80
CA PRO A 119 -6.48 5.34 -12.27
C PRO A 119 -6.59 5.10 -13.77
N ALA A 120 -5.83 5.83 -14.58
CA ALA A 120 -5.85 5.73 -16.04
C ALA A 120 -4.81 4.77 -16.64
N THR A 121 -3.86 4.23 -15.86
CA THR A 121 -2.83 3.30 -16.38
C THR A 121 -3.43 1.92 -16.64
N PRO A 122 -3.30 1.35 -17.85
CA PRO A 122 -3.89 0.05 -18.18
C PRO A 122 -3.15 -1.11 -17.51
N LEU A 123 -3.86 -2.21 -17.21
CA LEU A 123 -3.30 -3.42 -16.62
C LEU A 123 -2.43 -4.24 -17.59
N THR A 124 -2.36 -3.87 -18.86
CA THR A 124 -1.54 -4.56 -19.88
C THR A 124 -0.05 -4.62 -19.54
N HIS A 125 0.43 -3.74 -18.67
CA HIS A 125 1.81 -3.81 -18.14
C HIS A 125 2.10 -5.11 -17.37
N LEU A 126 1.09 -5.83 -16.89
CA LEU A 126 1.25 -7.13 -16.21
C LEU A 126 1.53 -8.27 -17.18
N GLN A 127 1.17 -8.14 -18.45
CA GLN A 127 1.10 -9.23 -19.44
C GLN A 127 2.39 -10.08 -19.54
N TYR A 128 3.56 -9.43 -19.43
CA TYR A 128 4.85 -10.09 -19.63
C TYR A 128 5.72 -10.12 -18.36
N VAL A 129 5.20 -9.73 -17.21
CA VAL A 129 5.95 -9.64 -15.94
C VAL A 129 5.21 -10.25 -14.75
N MET A 130 4.06 -10.87 -14.99
CA MET A 130 3.21 -11.46 -13.94
C MET A 130 3.97 -12.47 -13.06
N ASP A 131 4.99 -13.12 -13.62
CA ASP A 131 5.83 -14.09 -12.91
C ASP A 131 6.82 -13.48 -11.91
N LYS A 132 7.01 -12.16 -11.97
CA LYS A 132 7.87 -11.40 -11.07
C LYS A 132 7.11 -10.46 -10.13
N VAL A 133 5.78 -10.53 -10.14
CA VAL A 133 4.93 -9.65 -9.32
C VAL A 133 4.43 -10.41 -8.11
N ASP A 134 4.68 -9.89 -6.92
CA ASP A 134 4.14 -10.38 -5.64
C ASP A 134 2.92 -9.56 -5.19
N MET A 135 2.80 -8.32 -5.69
CA MET A 135 1.71 -7.40 -5.34
C MET A 135 1.32 -6.54 -6.54
N VAL A 136 0.03 -6.41 -6.78
CA VAL A 136 -0.56 -5.41 -7.68
C VAL A 136 -1.25 -4.38 -6.80
N LEU A 137 -0.82 -3.12 -6.88
CA LEU A 137 -1.44 -1.99 -6.19
C LEU A 137 -2.23 -1.16 -7.19
N LEU A 138 -3.51 -0.92 -6.94
CA LEU A 138 -4.34 -0.03 -7.73
C LEU A 138 -4.57 1.28 -7.00
N MET A 139 -4.31 2.39 -7.66
CA MET A 139 -4.67 3.70 -7.14
C MET A 139 -6.15 3.98 -7.40
N SER A 140 -6.88 4.27 -6.36
CA SER A 140 -8.28 4.74 -6.43
C SER A 140 -8.41 6.26 -6.31
N VAL A 141 -7.29 6.95 -6.34
CA VAL A 141 -7.16 8.41 -6.44
C VAL A 141 -5.96 8.72 -7.34
N ASN A 142 -5.80 9.96 -7.81
CA ASN A 142 -4.54 10.37 -8.41
C ASN A 142 -3.48 10.53 -7.31
N PRO A 143 -2.29 9.89 -7.44
CA PRO A 143 -1.28 9.91 -6.39
C PRO A 143 -0.72 11.32 -6.13
N GLY A 144 -0.24 11.55 -4.89
CA GLY A 144 0.42 12.79 -4.49
C GLY A 144 -0.07 13.40 -3.17
N PHE A 145 -1.33 13.20 -2.80
CA PHE A 145 -1.90 13.74 -1.57
C PHE A 145 -2.86 12.77 -0.91
N GLY A 146 -2.85 12.72 0.42
CA GLY A 146 -3.84 11.96 1.21
C GLY A 146 -5.21 12.65 1.28
N GLY A 147 -6.23 11.94 1.81
CA GLY A 147 -7.56 12.49 2.09
C GLY A 147 -8.47 12.71 0.88
N GLN A 148 -8.12 12.19 -0.29
CA GLN A 148 -8.91 12.30 -1.52
C GLN A 148 -10.11 11.33 -1.51
N SER A 149 -11.14 11.65 -2.32
CA SER A 149 -12.32 10.80 -2.50
C SER A 149 -12.02 9.63 -3.43
N PHE A 150 -12.49 8.45 -3.07
CA PHE A 150 -12.40 7.22 -3.86
C PHE A 150 -13.03 7.40 -5.26
N LEU A 151 -12.33 6.99 -6.30
CA LEU A 151 -12.81 6.98 -7.69
C LEU A 151 -13.59 5.68 -7.95
N PRO A 152 -14.92 5.73 -8.21
CA PRO A 152 -15.74 4.52 -8.37
C PRO A 152 -15.28 3.57 -9.49
N SER A 153 -14.63 4.10 -10.53
CA SER A 153 -14.06 3.29 -11.63
C SER A 153 -12.97 2.31 -11.17
N ALA A 154 -12.38 2.52 -9.99
CA ALA A 154 -11.41 1.59 -9.41
C ALA A 154 -12.02 0.22 -9.09
N LEU A 155 -13.32 0.14 -8.79
CA LEU A 155 -13.98 -1.14 -8.53
C LEU A 155 -13.96 -2.06 -9.74
N ASP A 156 -14.21 -1.54 -10.94
CA ASP A 156 -14.16 -2.35 -12.16
C ASP A 156 -12.73 -2.76 -12.49
N LYS A 157 -11.77 -1.88 -12.24
CA LYS A 157 -10.35 -2.20 -12.42
C LYS A 157 -9.85 -3.25 -11.43
N LEU A 158 -10.34 -3.22 -10.17
CA LEU A 158 -10.08 -4.28 -9.18
C LEU A 158 -10.56 -5.64 -9.66
N ARG A 159 -11.81 -5.73 -10.17
CA ARG A 159 -12.35 -6.99 -10.71
C ARG A 159 -11.50 -7.55 -11.85
N GLN A 160 -11.07 -6.67 -12.77
CA GLN A 160 -10.19 -7.05 -13.88
C GLN A 160 -8.81 -7.53 -13.38
N ALA A 161 -8.20 -6.81 -12.42
CA ALA A 161 -6.93 -7.21 -11.84
C ALA A 161 -7.04 -8.55 -11.09
N ARG A 162 -8.11 -8.73 -10.31
CA ARG A 162 -8.37 -9.99 -9.60
C ARG A 162 -8.50 -11.15 -10.57
N GLN A 163 -9.26 -10.99 -11.66
CA GLN A 163 -9.39 -11.99 -12.70
C GLN A 163 -8.02 -12.36 -13.31
N LEU A 164 -7.19 -11.37 -13.67
CA LEU A 164 -5.85 -11.63 -14.22
C LEU A 164 -4.95 -12.38 -13.23
N ILE A 165 -5.01 -12.03 -11.94
CA ILE A 165 -4.24 -12.71 -10.90
C ILE A 165 -4.71 -14.18 -10.76
N ASP A 166 -6.01 -14.42 -10.70
CA ASP A 166 -6.59 -15.75 -10.56
C ASP A 166 -6.26 -16.64 -11.77
N GLU A 167 -6.38 -16.11 -12.99
CA GLU A 167 -6.00 -16.78 -14.23
C GLU A 167 -4.51 -17.13 -14.29
N SER A 168 -3.65 -16.32 -13.64
CA SER A 168 -2.21 -16.61 -13.56
C SER A 168 -1.87 -17.80 -12.66
N GLY A 169 -2.75 -18.19 -11.75
CA GLY A 169 -2.52 -19.20 -10.73
C GLY A 169 -1.44 -18.84 -9.70
N ARG A 170 -1.03 -17.60 -9.63
CA ARG A 170 0.07 -17.12 -8.76
C ARG A 170 -0.46 -16.53 -7.46
N ASP A 171 0.39 -16.56 -6.44
CA ASP A 171 0.10 -16.00 -5.12
C ASP A 171 0.44 -14.49 -5.07
N ILE A 172 -0.34 -13.67 -5.79
CA ILE A 172 -0.17 -12.21 -5.88
C ILE A 172 -1.21 -11.52 -5.01
N ARG A 173 -0.78 -10.55 -4.19
CA ARG A 173 -1.69 -9.68 -3.45
C ARG A 173 -2.30 -8.61 -4.35
N LEU A 174 -3.57 -8.28 -4.10
CA LEU A 174 -4.25 -7.16 -4.76
C LEU A 174 -4.55 -6.07 -3.74
N GLU A 175 -3.77 -5.03 -3.81
CA GLU A 175 -3.84 -3.88 -2.92
C GLU A 175 -4.56 -2.71 -3.57
N ILE A 176 -5.22 -1.90 -2.75
CA ILE A 176 -5.93 -0.68 -3.16
C ILE A 176 -5.48 0.48 -2.28
N ASP A 177 -5.17 1.62 -2.88
CA ASP A 177 -4.80 2.85 -2.17
C ASP A 177 -5.58 4.06 -2.70
N GLY A 178 -6.20 4.77 -1.76
CA GLY A 178 -6.89 6.02 -1.98
C GLY A 178 -8.36 6.03 -1.58
N GLY A 179 -8.70 6.82 -0.55
CA GLY A 179 -10.07 7.04 -0.12
C GLY A 179 -10.78 5.82 0.47
N VAL A 180 -10.03 4.83 0.94
CA VAL A 180 -10.58 3.65 1.63
C VAL A 180 -11.07 4.06 3.01
N LYS A 181 -12.31 3.65 3.36
CA LYS A 181 -13.01 3.98 4.61
C LYS A 181 -13.90 2.82 5.04
N VAL A 182 -14.44 2.89 6.25
CA VAL A 182 -15.38 1.90 6.79
C VAL A 182 -16.59 1.72 5.85
N ASP A 183 -17.13 2.79 5.29
CA ASP A 183 -18.33 2.76 4.46
C ASP A 183 -18.16 2.17 3.05
N ASN A 184 -16.91 1.96 2.59
CA ASN A 184 -16.64 1.45 1.25
C ASN A 184 -15.74 0.21 1.19
N ILE A 185 -15.04 -0.13 2.28
CA ILE A 185 -14.06 -1.23 2.30
C ILE A 185 -14.71 -2.59 1.96
N GLY A 186 -15.94 -2.83 2.38
CA GLY A 186 -16.68 -4.05 2.02
C GLY A 186 -16.92 -4.19 0.51
N ALA A 187 -17.34 -3.10 -0.15
CA ALA A 187 -17.51 -3.09 -1.60
C ALA A 187 -16.17 -3.25 -2.37
N ILE A 188 -15.10 -2.69 -1.83
CA ILE A 188 -13.74 -2.82 -2.36
C ILE A 188 -13.25 -4.26 -2.23
N HIS A 189 -13.46 -4.91 -1.08
CA HIS A 189 -13.16 -6.33 -0.88
C HIS A 189 -13.96 -7.22 -1.85
N ALA A 190 -15.27 -6.99 -1.97
CA ALA A 190 -16.12 -7.71 -2.92
C ALA A 190 -15.68 -7.52 -4.39
N ALA A 191 -14.98 -6.45 -4.72
CA ALA A 191 -14.38 -6.23 -6.03
C ALA A 191 -13.04 -6.96 -6.23
N GLY A 192 -12.50 -7.62 -5.18
CA GLY A 192 -11.36 -8.53 -5.27
C GLY A 192 -10.08 -8.07 -4.55
N ALA A 193 -10.05 -6.90 -3.91
CA ALA A 193 -8.91 -6.50 -3.09
C ALA A 193 -8.77 -7.38 -1.84
N ASP A 194 -7.53 -7.64 -1.43
CA ASP A 194 -7.17 -8.38 -0.21
C ASP A 194 -6.24 -7.58 0.71
N THR A 195 -5.79 -6.40 0.28
CA THR A 195 -4.93 -5.49 1.04
C THR A 195 -5.44 -4.05 0.87
N PHE A 196 -5.65 -3.35 1.98
CA PHE A 196 -6.39 -2.08 2.02
C PHE A 196 -5.57 -0.98 2.67
N VAL A 197 -5.13 -0.01 1.86
CA VAL A 197 -4.42 1.16 2.35
C VAL A 197 -5.42 2.20 2.83
N ALA A 198 -5.33 2.57 4.11
CA ALA A 198 -6.15 3.61 4.72
C ALA A 198 -5.26 4.58 5.52
N GLY A 199 -5.20 5.83 5.08
CA GLY A 199 -4.43 6.89 5.74
C GLY A 199 -5.30 7.75 6.65
N SER A 200 -5.87 8.81 6.10
CA SER A 200 -6.68 9.78 6.84
C SER A 200 -7.91 9.17 7.53
N ALA A 201 -8.45 8.07 7.02
CA ALA A 201 -9.56 7.36 7.64
C ALA A 201 -9.17 6.71 8.98
N ILE A 202 -7.91 6.34 9.15
CA ILE A 202 -7.38 5.79 10.41
C ILE A 202 -6.80 6.92 11.27
N PHE A 203 -5.75 7.59 10.80
CA PHE A 203 -5.03 8.59 11.60
C PHE A 203 -5.86 9.84 11.93
N GLY A 204 -6.88 10.17 11.11
CA GLY A 204 -7.84 11.24 11.40
C GLY A 204 -8.98 10.84 12.36
N ALA A 205 -9.07 9.56 12.73
CA ALA A 205 -10.13 9.03 13.59
C ALA A 205 -9.64 8.65 15.00
N ALA A 206 -8.48 9.14 15.42
CA ALA A 206 -7.92 8.89 16.75
C ALA A 206 -8.90 9.29 17.86
N GLN A 207 -9.07 8.40 18.84
CA GLN A 207 -9.99 8.60 19.96
C GLN A 207 -9.25 8.36 21.28
N ALA A 208 -9.25 9.36 22.16
CA ALA A 208 -8.55 9.30 23.44
C ALA A 208 -9.08 8.21 24.42
N GLN A 209 -10.28 7.67 24.17
CA GLN A 209 -10.86 6.55 24.94
C GLN A 209 -10.42 5.18 24.41
N ASP A 210 -9.86 5.08 23.22
CA ASP A 210 -9.34 3.83 22.67
C ASP A 210 -8.01 3.49 23.35
N PRO A 211 -7.74 2.22 23.69
CA PRO A 211 -6.48 1.80 24.33
C PRO A 211 -5.24 2.16 23.52
N ASN A 212 -5.34 2.13 22.18
CA ASN A 212 -4.25 2.41 21.25
C ASN A 212 -4.64 3.52 20.26
N ASP A 213 -5.48 4.47 20.66
CA ASP A 213 -5.99 5.60 19.88
C ASP A 213 -6.83 5.23 18.64
N TYR A 214 -6.66 4.02 18.05
CA TYR A 214 -7.22 3.63 16.74
C TYR A 214 -8.05 2.35 16.76
N ASP A 215 -8.28 1.73 17.93
CA ASP A 215 -8.97 0.43 18.05
C ASP A 215 -10.37 0.45 17.46
N SER A 216 -11.13 1.51 17.71
CA SER A 216 -12.52 1.64 17.21
C SER A 216 -12.57 1.65 15.69
N VAL A 217 -11.71 2.41 15.01
CA VAL A 217 -11.73 2.52 13.55
C VAL A 217 -11.20 1.25 12.88
N ILE A 218 -10.16 0.63 13.43
CA ILE A 218 -9.60 -0.61 12.87
C ILE A 218 -10.58 -1.78 13.07
N SER A 219 -11.24 -1.86 14.23
CA SER A 219 -12.30 -2.86 14.47
C SER A 219 -13.46 -2.68 13.50
N ALA A 220 -13.93 -1.46 13.24
CA ALA A 220 -14.99 -1.20 12.28
C ALA A 220 -14.59 -1.63 10.85
N LEU A 221 -13.36 -1.35 10.42
CA LEU A 221 -12.85 -1.83 9.12
C LEU A 221 -12.83 -3.36 9.05
N ARG A 222 -12.42 -4.05 10.13
CA ARG A 222 -12.43 -5.52 10.22
C ARG A 222 -13.83 -6.11 10.17
N GLU A 223 -14.81 -5.49 10.84
CA GLU A 223 -16.21 -5.93 10.84
C GLU A 223 -16.81 -5.86 9.43
N GLU A 224 -16.58 -4.78 8.69
CA GLU A 224 -17.02 -4.64 7.30
C GLU A 224 -16.37 -5.67 6.36
N LEU A 225 -15.08 -5.95 6.54
CA LEU A 225 -14.39 -7.00 5.80
C LEU A 225 -14.94 -8.39 6.10
N ALA A 226 -15.27 -8.68 7.36
CA ALA A 226 -15.86 -9.96 7.75
C ALA A 226 -17.28 -10.12 7.19
N GLY A 227 -18.08 -9.05 7.16
CA GLY A 227 -19.45 -9.04 6.64
C GLY A 227 -19.54 -9.15 5.12
N SER A 228 -18.47 -8.80 4.39
CA SER A 228 -18.43 -8.83 2.91
C SER A 228 -17.88 -10.15 2.33
N ALA A 229 -17.56 -11.14 3.16
CA ALA A 229 -16.97 -12.42 2.77
C ALA A 229 -18.02 -13.48 2.26
N HIS A 230 -19.11 -13.03 1.62
CA HIS A 230 -20.19 -13.91 1.11
C HIS A 230 -20.35 -13.84 -0.40
#